data_b20f1ffb1ef29bda3f6cd95b4f523e05
#
_entry.id   b20f1ffb1ef29bda3f6cd95b4f523e05
#
_cell.length_a   1.000
_cell.length_b   1.000
_cell.length_c   1.000
_cell.angle_alpha   90.00
_cell.angle_beta   90.00
_cell.angle_gamma   90.00
#
_symmetry.space_group_name_H-M   'P 1'
#
loop_
_entity.id
_entity.type
_entity.pdbx_description
1 polymer ?
#
loop_
_entity_poly.entity_id
_entity_poly.type
_entity_poly.pdbx_seq_one_letter_code
_entity_poly.pdbx_strand_id
1 'polypeptide(L)'
;MKTLTFTSALLISITLSSIGVMGSNLAASENHSGSQGNVGPVADRLAIRELIESYMAAVIEQDADKWIANWAEDGVWNLGGGDISGKDRILESWLTIMAPYKHTAMFGQPIFIQVEGDEAVAHWHTNERLRLFSGNEMLAVGRYKDRYMRIDGAWKIKRRDYSVVFTTAGSPE
;
A
#
# COMPACT_ATOMS: atom_id res chain seq x y z
N MET A 1 10.82 -39.20 -14.75
CA MET A 1 11.37 -38.04 -14.08
C MET A 1 10.98 -36.81 -14.90
N LYS A 2 9.94 -36.09 -14.47
CA LYS A 2 9.52 -34.82 -15.11
C LYS A 2 9.91 -33.72 -14.16
N THR A 3 10.88 -32.92 -14.56
CA THR A 3 11.32 -31.71 -13.87
C THR A 3 10.24 -30.65 -14.01
N LEU A 4 9.57 -30.31 -12.91
CA LEU A 4 8.72 -29.12 -12.83
C LEU A 4 9.62 -27.92 -12.61
N THR A 5 9.73 -27.09 -13.63
CA THR A 5 10.32 -25.75 -13.53
C THR A 5 9.29 -24.81 -12.91
N PHE A 6 9.46 -24.45 -11.66
CA PHE A 6 8.74 -23.33 -11.03
C PHE A 6 9.38 -22.02 -11.48
N THR A 7 8.75 -21.38 -12.45
CA THR A 7 9.09 -20.00 -12.83
C THR A 7 7.83 -19.17 -12.68
N SER A 8 7.72 -18.47 -11.55
CA SER A 8 6.86 -17.29 -11.44
C SER A 8 7.24 -16.52 -10.19
N ALA A 9 8.42 -15.91 -10.23
CA ALA A 9 8.67 -14.71 -9.45
C ALA A 9 7.99 -13.58 -10.22
N LEU A 10 7.04 -12.91 -9.60
CA LEU A 10 6.46 -11.67 -10.14
C LEU A 10 7.53 -10.58 -10.09
N LEU A 11 8.42 -10.62 -11.07
CA LEU A 11 9.33 -9.54 -11.38
C LEU A 11 8.48 -8.43 -11.99
N ILE A 12 8.30 -7.34 -11.25
CA ILE A 12 7.83 -6.07 -11.81
C ILE A 12 8.91 -5.62 -12.78
N SER A 13 8.72 -5.93 -14.06
CA SER A 13 9.59 -5.45 -15.12
C SER A 13 9.36 -3.97 -15.32
N ILE A 14 10.30 -3.16 -14.85
CA ILE A 14 10.37 -1.74 -15.19
C ILE A 14 11.01 -1.66 -16.58
N THR A 15 10.20 -1.50 -17.61
CA THR A 15 10.69 -1.09 -18.93
C THR A 15 10.92 0.42 -18.91
N LEU A 16 12.17 0.80 -18.96
CA LEU A 16 12.60 2.17 -19.26
C LEU A 16 12.30 2.44 -20.74
N SER A 17 11.27 3.20 -21.04
CA SER A 17 11.08 3.81 -22.36
C SER A 17 11.47 5.28 -22.28
N SER A 18 12.63 5.59 -22.81
CA SER A 18 13.08 6.94 -23.11
C SER A 18 12.35 7.43 -24.37
N ILE A 19 11.55 8.48 -24.28
CA ILE A 19 11.09 9.26 -25.43
C ILE A 19 11.27 10.73 -25.11
N GLY A 20 11.89 11.38 -26.09
CA GLY A 20 12.45 12.70 -26.13
C GLY A 20 11.47 13.86 -25.98
N VAL A 21 12.13 14.95 -25.69
CA VAL A 21 11.68 16.35 -25.59
C VAL A 21 11.13 16.87 -26.92
N MET A 22 10.02 17.63 -26.82
CA MET A 22 9.77 18.97 -27.46
C MET A 22 8.35 19.38 -27.08
N GLY A 23 8.15 20.40 -26.30
CA GLY A 23 8.19 21.81 -26.71
C GLY A 23 6.81 22.40 -26.66
N SER A 24 6.68 23.51 -25.94
CA SER A 24 5.72 24.62 -26.10
C SER A 24 4.61 24.76 -25.07
N ASN A 25 4.86 25.67 -24.18
CA ASN A 25 3.95 26.65 -23.56
C ASN A 25 2.45 26.49 -23.75
N LEU A 26 1.77 26.38 -22.59
CA LEU A 26 0.67 27.29 -22.29
C LEU A 26 0.46 27.28 -20.78
N ALA A 27 0.66 28.44 -20.17
CA ALA A 27 0.40 28.70 -18.77
C ALA A 27 -1.11 28.54 -18.50
N ALA A 28 -1.45 27.47 -17.80
CA ALA A 28 -2.62 27.45 -16.96
C ALA A 28 -2.11 27.52 -15.53
N SER A 29 -2.24 28.70 -14.94
CA SER A 29 -2.04 28.95 -13.53
C SER A 29 -3.10 28.15 -12.77
N GLU A 30 -2.83 26.89 -12.49
CA GLU A 30 -3.54 26.18 -11.46
C GLU A 30 -2.94 26.60 -10.13
N ASN A 31 -3.63 27.52 -9.47
CA ASN A 31 -3.45 27.81 -8.05
C ASN A 31 -3.69 26.53 -7.22
N HIS A 32 -2.70 25.65 -7.16
CA HIS A 32 -2.63 24.55 -6.19
C HIS A 32 -1.84 24.99 -4.96
N SER A 33 -2.24 26.12 -4.37
CA SER A 33 -1.85 26.47 -3.01
C SER A 33 -2.90 25.97 -2.01
N GLY A 34 -3.33 24.72 -2.13
CA GLY A 34 -4.00 23.99 -1.09
C GLY A 34 -2.94 23.29 -0.25
N SER A 35 -2.64 23.79 0.93
CA SER A 35 -1.88 23.08 1.95
C SER A 35 -2.45 21.66 2.05
N GLN A 36 -1.68 20.64 1.63
CA GLN A 36 -2.01 19.21 1.85
C GLN A 36 -1.81 18.89 3.34
N GLY A 37 -2.55 19.57 4.21
CA GLY A 37 -2.52 19.39 5.63
C GLY A 37 -3.64 18.44 6.12
N ASN A 38 -3.58 18.14 7.41
CA ASN A 38 -4.65 17.41 8.08
C ASN A 38 -5.92 18.27 8.16
N VAL A 39 -7.07 17.69 7.79
CA VAL A 39 -8.39 18.34 7.80
C VAL A 39 -9.40 17.43 8.50
N GLY A 40 -10.41 18.03 9.14
CA GLY A 40 -11.50 17.31 9.79
C GLY A 40 -11.24 16.99 11.27
N PRO A 41 -12.19 16.31 11.94
CA PRO A 41 -12.15 16.04 13.38
C PRO A 41 -10.89 15.25 13.80
N VAL A 42 -10.30 15.66 14.91
CA VAL A 42 -9.08 15.00 15.45
C VAL A 42 -9.35 13.54 15.80
N ALA A 43 -10.52 13.24 16.38
CA ALA A 43 -10.90 11.88 16.76
C ALA A 43 -10.93 10.94 15.55
N ASP A 44 -11.48 11.39 14.42
CA ASP A 44 -11.54 10.58 13.19
C ASP A 44 -10.16 10.37 12.57
N ARG A 45 -9.35 11.41 12.55
CA ARG A 45 -7.97 11.30 12.08
C ARG A 45 -7.13 10.36 12.95
N LEU A 46 -7.38 10.36 14.26
CA LEU A 46 -6.74 9.42 15.18
C LEU A 46 -7.22 7.99 14.91
N ALA A 47 -8.51 7.76 14.77
CA ALA A 47 -9.07 6.45 14.48
C ALA A 47 -8.53 5.86 13.16
N ILE A 48 -8.34 6.70 12.12
CA ILE A 48 -7.70 6.28 10.86
C ILE A 48 -6.22 5.91 11.09
N ARG A 49 -5.49 6.64 11.95
CA ARG A 49 -4.10 6.27 12.30
C ARG A 49 -4.05 4.93 13.02
N GLU A 50 -4.91 4.71 14.01
CA GLU A 50 -5.02 3.45 14.76
C GLU A 50 -5.38 2.27 13.83
N LEU A 51 -6.25 2.49 12.84
CA LEU A 51 -6.54 1.49 11.80
C LEU A 51 -5.26 1.11 11.03
N ILE A 52 -4.45 2.08 10.62
CA ILE A 52 -3.21 1.82 9.89
C ILE A 52 -2.14 1.19 10.79
N GLU A 53 -2.06 1.56 12.05
CA GLU A 53 -1.19 0.91 13.02
C GLU A 53 -1.57 -0.56 13.22
N SER A 54 -2.88 -0.86 13.30
CA SER A 54 -3.40 -2.24 13.31
C SER A 54 -3.04 -3.01 12.04
N TYR A 55 -3.18 -2.37 10.87
CA TYR A 55 -2.78 -2.94 9.58
C TYR A 55 -1.30 -3.30 9.55
N MET A 56 -0.41 -2.38 9.97
CA MET A 56 1.03 -2.60 9.99
C MET A 56 1.43 -3.68 11.00
N ALA A 57 0.82 -3.70 12.17
CA ALA A 57 1.03 -4.75 13.16
C ALA A 57 0.66 -6.13 12.59
N ALA A 58 -0.48 -6.24 11.89
CA ALA A 58 -0.90 -7.48 11.25
C ALA A 58 0.05 -7.95 10.14
N VAL A 59 0.68 -7.02 9.40
CA VAL A 59 1.74 -7.35 8.44
C VAL A 59 2.97 -7.93 9.15
N ILE A 60 3.39 -7.33 10.26
CA ILE A 60 4.55 -7.79 11.05
C ILE A 60 4.27 -9.18 11.67
N GLU A 61 3.07 -9.37 12.20
CA GLU A 61 2.61 -10.60 12.83
C GLU A 61 2.24 -11.68 11.81
N GLN A 62 2.10 -11.32 10.53
CA GLN A 62 1.56 -12.15 9.44
C GLN A 62 0.16 -12.70 9.78
N ASP A 63 -0.64 -11.89 10.49
CA ASP A 63 -1.99 -12.21 10.91
C ASP A 63 -2.99 -11.78 9.83
N ALA A 64 -3.44 -12.74 9.04
CA ALA A 64 -4.33 -12.52 7.91
C ALA A 64 -5.71 -12.01 8.34
N ASP A 65 -6.25 -12.54 9.43
CA ASP A 65 -7.58 -12.17 9.94
C ASP A 65 -7.58 -10.72 10.45
N LYS A 66 -6.57 -10.36 11.22
CA LYS A 66 -6.37 -9.00 11.69
C LYS A 66 -6.11 -8.02 10.53
N TRP A 67 -5.34 -8.44 9.53
CA TRP A 67 -5.03 -7.61 8.38
C TRP A 67 -6.26 -7.31 7.54
N ILE A 68 -7.05 -8.37 7.20
CA ILE A 68 -8.24 -8.20 6.36
C ILE A 68 -9.40 -7.51 7.07
N ALA A 69 -9.43 -7.52 8.41
CA ALA A 69 -10.43 -6.81 9.20
C ALA A 69 -10.39 -5.28 9.00
N ASN A 70 -9.27 -4.72 8.53
CA ASN A 70 -9.14 -3.29 8.23
C ASN A 70 -9.84 -2.87 6.92
N TRP A 71 -10.26 -3.81 6.09
CA TRP A 71 -10.82 -3.57 4.77
C TRP A 71 -12.35 -3.54 4.77
N ALA A 72 -12.93 -2.71 3.89
CA ALA A 72 -14.35 -2.78 3.55
C ALA A 72 -14.63 -4.03 2.71
N GLU A 73 -15.87 -4.56 2.77
CA GLU A 73 -16.29 -5.75 2.01
C GLU A 73 -16.08 -5.58 0.50
N ASP A 74 -16.37 -4.40 -0.02
CA ASP A 74 -16.18 -4.01 -1.42
C ASP A 74 -14.89 -3.18 -1.62
N GLY A 75 -13.88 -3.42 -0.81
CA GLY A 75 -12.58 -2.77 -0.88
C GLY A 75 -11.87 -3.00 -2.21
N VAL A 76 -10.97 -2.10 -2.57
CA VAL A 76 -10.14 -2.18 -3.77
C VAL A 76 -8.68 -1.98 -3.41
N TRP A 77 -7.83 -2.94 -3.78
CA TRP A 77 -6.39 -2.88 -3.61
C TRP A 77 -5.69 -2.86 -4.96
N ASN A 78 -4.86 -1.85 -5.22
CA ASN A 78 -4.07 -1.72 -6.44
C ASN A 78 -2.57 -1.68 -6.09
N LEU A 79 -1.83 -2.62 -6.68
CA LEU A 79 -0.37 -2.77 -6.52
C LEU A 79 0.40 -2.37 -7.80
N GLY A 80 -0.24 -1.62 -8.70
CA GLY A 80 0.35 -1.21 -9.97
C GLY A 80 0.08 -2.17 -11.14
N GLY A 81 -0.50 -3.34 -10.88
CA GLY A 81 -0.84 -4.34 -11.90
C GLY A 81 -2.34 -4.42 -12.24
N GLY A 82 -3.16 -3.54 -11.68
CA GLY A 82 -4.60 -3.54 -11.81
C GLY A 82 -5.32 -3.63 -10.46
N ASP A 83 -6.63 -3.49 -10.50
CA ASP A 83 -7.47 -3.48 -9.31
C ASP A 83 -7.83 -4.91 -8.86
N ILE A 84 -7.57 -5.20 -7.58
CA ILE A 84 -8.04 -6.37 -6.87
C ILE A 84 -9.25 -5.93 -6.04
N SER A 85 -10.44 -6.37 -6.40
CA SER A 85 -11.69 -5.89 -5.81
C SER A 85 -12.38 -6.97 -4.99
N GLY A 86 -12.88 -6.58 -3.82
CA GLY A 86 -13.58 -7.42 -2.87
C GLY A 86 -12.63 -8.07 -1.85
N LYS A 87 -13.12 -8.12 -0.61
CA LYS A 87 -12.35 -8.51 0.58
C LYS A 87 -11.73 -9.90 0.45
N ASP A 88 -12.47 -10.88 -0.07
CA ASP A 88 -11.96 -12.26 -0.23
C ASP A 88 -10.79 -12.33 -1.21
N ARG A 89 -10.90 -11.64 -2.37
CA ARG A 89 -9.82 -11.59 -3.37
C ARG A 89 -8.60 -10.81 -2.88
N ILE A 90 -8.82 -9.78 -2.09
CA ILE A 90 -7.75 -9.02 -1.44
C ILE A 90 -7.00 -9.92 -0.47
N LEU A 91 -7.72 -10.70 0.36
CA LEU A 91 -7.11 -11.64 1.29
C LEU A 91 -6.31 -12.74 0.57
N GLU A 92 -6.88 -13.37 -0.46
CA GLU A 92 -6.20 -14.38 -1.27
C GLU A 92 -4.89 -13.85 -1.88
N SER A 93 -4.96 -12.64 -2.43
CA SER A 93 -3.79 -11.96 -3.01
C SER A 93 -2.73 -11.65 -1.95
N TRP A 94 -3.15 -11.18 -0.77
CA TRP A 94 -2.22 -10.90 0.34
C TRP A 94 -1.51 -12.16 0.83
N LEU A 95 -2.25 -13.27 1.02
CA LEU A 95 -1.68 -14.56 1.41
C LEU A 95 -0.63 -15.05 0.40
N THR A 96 -0.92 -14.88 -0.90
CA THR A 96 0.01 -15.23 -1.97
C THR A 96 1.28 -14.38 -1.92
N ILE A 97 1.14 -13.07 -1.69
CA ILE A 97 2.27 -12.13 -1.59
C ILE A 97 3.11 -12.42 -0.35
N MET A 98 2.48 -12.74 0.78
CA MET A 98 3.18 -13.00 2.05
C MET A 98 3.88 -14.36 2.11
N ALA A 99 3.43 -15.34 1.33
CA ALA A 99 3.93 -16.71 1.36
C ALA A 99 5.46 -16.87 1.27
N PRO A 100 6.23 -16.12 0.47
CA PRO A 100 7.67 -16.25 0.39
C PRO A 100 8.44 -15.64 1.56
N TYR A 101 7.79 -14.84 2.42
CA TYR A 101 8.47 -14.11 3.48
C TYR A 101 8.45 -14.84 4.81
N LYS A 102 9.64 -15.05 5.37
CA LYS A 102 9.84 -15.58 6.72
C LYS A 102 9.58 -14.52 7.80
N HIS A 103 9.99 -13.29 7.52
CA HIS A 103 9.80 -12.14 8.39
C HIS A 103 9.46 -10.92 7.56
N THR A 104 8.56 -10.12 8.10
CA THR A 104 8.17 -8.82 7.55
C THR A 104 8.19 -7.78 8.65
N ALA A 105 8.63 -6.58 8.33
CA ALA A 105 8.50 -5.41 9.20
C ALA A 105 8.02 -4.26 8.33
N MET A 106 6.94 -3.61 8.76
CA MET A 106 6.34 -2.49 8.03
C MET A 106 6.08 -1.34 8.99
N PHE A 107 6.57 -0.18 8.61
CA PHE A 107 6.34 1.07 9.33
C PHE A 107 5.85 2.13 8.36
N GLY A 108 4.97 3.02 8.81
CA GLY A 108 4.43 4.06 7.96
C GLY A 108 4.16 5.35 8.72
N GLN A 109 4.19 6.44 7.98
CA GLN A 109 3.86 7.78 8.48
C GLN A 109 2.85 8.42 7.55
N PRO A 110 1.77 9.04 8.11
CA PRO A 110 0.86 9.84 7.31
C PRO A 110 1.54 11.12 6.85
N ILE A 111 1.33 11.46 5.57
CA ILE A 111 1.68 12.76 5.03
C ILE A 111 0.57 13.75 5.38
N PHE A 112 -0.67 13.30 5.19
CA PHE A 112 -1.89 14.00 5.60
C PHE A 112 -3.04 13.00 5.74
N ILE A 113 -4.06 13.40 6.51
CA ILE A 113 -5.36 12.74 6.61
C ILE A 113 -6.42 13.83 6.52
N GLN A 114 -7.34 13.72 5.57
CA GLN A 114 -8.46 14.64 5.36
C GLN A 114 -9.76 13.87 5.48
N VAL A 115 -10.61 14.30 6.40
CA VAL A 115 -11.89 13.70 6.73
C VAL A 115 -13.01 14.64 6.38
N GLU A 116 -14.02 14.15 5.67
CA GLU A 116 -15.25 14.84 5.32
C GLU A 116 -16.44 13.89 5.54
N GLY A 117 -17.21 14.12 6.62
CA GLY A 117 -18.30 13.24 7.00
C GLY A 117 -17.82 11.81 7.28
N ASP A 118 -18.37 10.84 6.54
CA ASP A 118 -18.04 9.41 6.64
C ASP A 118 -17.00 8.95 5.61
N GLU A 119 -16.39 9.86 4.90
CA GLU A 119 -15.32 9.59 3.93
C GLU A 119 -14.02 10.26 4.38
N ALA A 120 -12.90 9.64 4.02
CA ALA A 120 -11.60 10.24 4.22
C ALA A 120 -10.62 9.83 3.13
N VAL A 121 -9.63 10.70 2.90
CA VAL A 121 -8.46 10.42 2.08
C VAL A 121 -7.19 10.62 2.90
N ALA A 122 -6.20 9.77 2.67
CA ALA A 122 -4.90 9.96 3.28
C ALA A 122 -3.78 9.48 2.36
N HIS A 123 -2.61 10.07 2.52
CA HIS A 123 -1.38 9.58 1.94
C HIS A 123 -0.41 9.15 3.04
N TRP A 124 0.31 8.05 2.77
CA TRP A 124 1.28 7.47 3.69
C TRP A 124 2.59 7.20 2.97
N HIS A 125 3.70 7.39 3.66
CA HIS A 125 4.95 6.76 3.28
C HIS A 125 5.14 5.49 4.09
N THR A 126 5.65 4.43 3.43
CA THR A 126 5.96 3.16 4.08
C THR A 126 7.44 2.84 3.96
N ASN A 127 7.94 2.13 4.96
CA ASN A 127 9.26 1.51 4.97
C ASN A 127 9.07 0.06 5.36
N GLU A 128 9.49 -0.84 4.49
CA GLU A 128 9.27 -2.27 4.62
C GLU A 128 10.61 -3.00 4.59
N ARG A 129 10.83 -3.89 5.54
CA ARG A 129 11.95 -4.83 5.57
C ARG A 129 11.39 -6.23 5.46
N LEU A 130 11.83 -6.97 4.47
CA LEU A 130 11.30 -8.27 4.09
C LEU A 130 12.45 -9.27 4.06
N ARG A 131 12.32 -10.39 4.79
CA ARG A 131 13.26 -11.50 4.75
C ARG A 131 12.55 -12.73 4.19
N LEU A 132 13.06 -13.26 3.09
CA LEU A 132 12.54 -14.45 2.44
C LEU A 132 13.01 -15.73 3.17
N PHE A 133 12.31 -16.84 2.97
CA PHE A 133 12.77 -18.16 3.43
C PHE A 133 14.11 -18.59 2.82
N SER A 134 14.47 -18.07 1.64
CA SER A 134 15.80 -18.25 1.02
C SER A 134 16.93 -17.56 1.77
N GLY A 135 16.62 -16.68 2.74
CA GLY A 135 17.59 -15.88 3.47
C GLY A 135 17.82 -14.48 2.86
N ASN A 136 17.41 -14.25 1.62
CA ASN A 136 17.53 -12.95 0.97
C ASN A 136 16.70 -11.89 1.71
N GLU A 137 17.23 -10.66 1.73
CA GLU A 137 16.53 -9.51 2.31
C GLU A 137 16.20 -8.47 1.24
N MET A 138 15.08 -7.79 1.44
CA MET A 138 14.65 -6.67 0.62
C MET A 138 14.20 -5.52 1.53
N LEU A 139 14.59 -4.31 1.16
CA LEU A 139 14.03 -3.10 1.70
C LEU A 139 13.19 -2.45 0.61
N ALA A 140 11.98 -2.04 0.95
CA ALA A 140 11.12 -1.28 0.06
C ALA A 140 10.65 0.00 0.75
N VAL A 141 10.71 1.11 0.04
CA VAL A 141 10.06 2.35 0.43
C VAL A 141 8.91 2.58 -0.53
N GLY A 142 7.72 2.73 0.02
CA GLY A 142 6.50 2.84 -0.73
C GLY A 142 5.67 4.06 -0.36
N ARG A 143 4.60 4.22 -1.11
CA ARG A 143 3.58 5.22 -0.87
C ARG A 143 2.21 4.59 -1.03
N TYR A 144 1.33 4.84 -0.05
CA TYR A 144 -0.09 4.58 -0.17
C TYR A 144 -0.84 5.87 -0.47
N LYS A 145 -1.82 5.77 -1.37
CA LYS A 145 -2.91 6.72 -1.55
C LYS A 145 -4.18 5.98 -1.17
N ASP A 146 -4.79 6.39 -0.07
CA ASP A 146 -5.91 5.68 0.51
C ASP A 146 -7.20 6.49 0.44
N ARG A 147 -8.31 5.79 0.28
CA ARG A 147 -9.66 6.24 0.61
C ARG A 147 -10.22 5.35 1.71
N TYR A 148 -10.86 5.97 2.66
CA TYR A 148 -11.52 5.31 3.78
C TYR A 148 -13.00 5.63 3.77
N MET A 149 -13.78 4.75 4.35
CA MET A 149 -15.19 4.93 4.59
C MET A 149 -15.52 4.50 6.01
N ARG A 150 -16.41 5.22 6.68
CA ARG A 150 -16.96 4.81 7.98
C ARG A 150 -18.13 3.87 7.73
N ILE A 151 -18.02 2.65 8.22
CA ILE A 151 -19.02 1.59 8.09
C ILE A 151 -19.34 1.12 9.50
N ASP A 152 -20.62 1.17 9.89
CA ASP A 152 -21.08 0.79 11.23
C ASP A 152 -20.28 1.44 12.37
N GLY A 153 -19.94 2.73 12.18
CA GLY A 153 -19.19 3.52 13.15
C GLY A 153 -17.67 3.31 13.14
N ALA A 154 -17.14 2.39 12.35
CA ALA A 154 -15.71 2.09 12.24
C ALA A 154 -15.14 2.50 10.88
N TRP A 155 -13.96 3.09 10.88
CA TRP A 155 -13.24 3.37 9.65
C TRP A 155 -12.72 2.09 8.99
N LYS A 156 -12.83 1.99 7.65
CA LYS A 156 -12.36 0.87 6.84
C LYS A 156 -11.63 1.39 5.60
N ILE A 157 -10.63 0.64 5.14
CA ILE A 157 -9.95 0.92 3.86
C ILE A 157 -10.93 0.57 2.73
N LYS A 158 -11.36 1.59 2.00
CA LYS A 158 -12.23 1.44 0.82
C LYS A 158 -11.42 1.26 -0.46
N ARG A 159 -10.30 1.98 -0.58
CA ARG A 159 -9.35 1.84 -1.68
C ARG A 159 -7.94 2.12 -1.19
N ARG A 160 -7.00 1.33 -1.64
CA ARG A 160 -5.57 1.54 -1.43
C ARG A 160 -4.83 1.37 -2.74
N ASP A 161 -4.14 2.42 -3.17
CA ASP A 161 -3.20 2.37 -4.28
C ASP A 161 -1.78 2.42 -3.71
N TYR A 162 -0.99 1.35 -3.98
CA TYR A 162 0.40 1.26 -3.58
C TYR A 162 1.32 1.58 -4.74
N SER A 163 2.35 2.35 -4.47
CA SER A 163 3.44 2.59 -5.40
C SER A 163 4.78 2.47 -4.71
N VAL A 164 5.70 1.75 -5.32
CA VAL A 164 7.08 1.64 -4.86
C VAL A 164 7.83 2.91 -5.25
N VAL A 165 8.55 3.49 -4.28
CA VAL A 165 9.44 4.65 -4.50
C VAL A 165 10.84 4.13 -4.89
N PHE A 166 11.36 3.18 -4.11
CA PHE A 166 12.57 2.43 -4.45
C PHE A 166 12.62 1.12 -3.66
N THR A 167 13.42 0.19 -4.17
CA THR A 167 13.76 -1.06 -3.47
C THR A 167 15.27 -1.27 -3.49
N THR A 168 15.77 -1.93 -2.45
CA THR A 168 17.11 -2.52 -2.46
C THR A 168 16.99 -3.99 -2.12
N ALA A 169 17.75 -4.84 -2.80
CA ALA A 169 17.87 -6.26 -2.47
C ALA A 169 19.29 -6.50 -1.93
N GLY A 170 19.37 -7.21 -0.80
CA GLY A 170 20.63 -7.69 -0.20
C GLY A 170 20.74 -9.19 -0.32
N SER A 171 21.96 -9.70 -0.58
CA SER A 171 22.24 -11.12 -0.39
C SER A 171 22.46 -11.40 1.10
N PRO A 172 22.16 -12.63 1.62
CA PRO A 172 22.56 -12.99 2.97
C PRO A 172 24.08 -12.94 3.10
N GLU A 173 24.56 -12.37 4.21
CA GLU A 173 25.97 -12.46 4.63
C GLU A 173 26.29 -13.88 5.08
#